data_a3b47a2fe563019e1293475bcc0d8010
#
_entry.id   a3b47a2fe563019e1293475bcc0d8010
#
_cell.length_a   1.000
_cell.length_b   1.000
_cell.length_c   1.000
_cell.angle_alpha   90.00
_cell.angle_beta   90.00
_cell.angle_gamma   90.00
#
_symmetry.space_group_name_H-M   'P 1'
#
loop_
_entity.id
_entity.type
_entity.pdbx_description
1 polymer ?
#
loop_
_entity_poly.entity_id
_entity_poly.type
_entity_poly.pdbx_seq_one_letter_code
_entity_poly.pdbx_strand_id
1 'polypeptide(L)'
;MKKILKYTGLLISIIMLTVSVVFIALLINVRVVPVKYCIIAAVVLVILTAVTAFTQKWFVPGIITKIIAIIMIVVLIMGSIYLNQTRHMINKITTTQEEKIVMGVYVLNDGGYDSVDMLNNESIGIGTAVDRESTDELIKKMGAGGFMAEYPEYSNIMELADALLQGQIDAAIMKTSSIEMIDEMGDFTGFASDVKLIYSGEFTIKVATTEENVTDNYLSSDDVINVYISGIDSRGGINEVSRSDVNIIMSINKKTHNILMINTPRDYYVPLSISNGVRDKLTHAGVYGIECSRNTLEMLYGIQIDYYVKVNFSGFEKIIDSLGGVDVTLDYSATLSQAGNLTVHNGVNHFNGEQALAFARERYAYSDGDRQRGRNQMMIMEAAIKKACSPAIISNYTSVLSEVSKNVITDMSYDFIADLAQTQLNDMAAWNITQISVTGVGSYSSTTYSMPGWSLYIMVPDEESVENAREQIRDNYN
;
A
#
# COMPACT_ATOMS: atom_id res chain seq x y z
N MET A 1 9.69 -40.78 47.20
CA MET A 1 10.32 -39.68 46.47
C MET A 1 10.75 -40.06 45.06
N LYS A 2 11.60 -41.07 44.78
CA LYS A 2 12.05 -41.48 43.43
C LYS A 2 10.91 -41.88 42.46
N LYS A 3 9.84 -42.57 42.91
CA LYS A 3 8.69 -42.94 42.09
C LYS A 3 7.91 -41.66 41.64
N ILE A 4 7.63 -40.74 42.54
CA ILE A 4 6.92 -39.49 42.26
C ILE A 4 7.72 -38.67 41.21
N LEU A 5 9.04 -38.57 41.42
CA LEU A 5 9.95 -37.85 40.49
C LEU A 5 9.93 -38.45 39.06
N LYS A 6 9.82 -39.77 38.96
CA LYS A 6 9.69 -40.48 37.66
C LYS A 6 8.34 -40.18 36.98
N TYR A 7 7.24 -40.27 37.71
CA TYR A 7 5.91 -40.00 37.12
C TYR A 7 5.72 -38.55 36.71
N THR A 8 6.24 -37.59 37.53
CA THR A 8 6.21 -36.16 37.12
C THR A 8 7.02 -35.92 35.84
N GLY A 9 8.16 -36.59 35.66
CA GLY A 9 8.94 -36.46 34.44
C GLY A 9 8.25 -37.06 33.20
N LEU A 10 7.60 -38.20 33.36
CA LEU A 10 6.81 -38.80 32.25
C LEU A 10 5.62 -37.89 31.88
N LEU A 11 4.94 -37.28 32.88
CA LEU A 11 3.87 -36.33 32.60
C LEU A 11 4.38 -35.12 31.82
N ILE A 12 5.53 -34.53 32.23
CA ILE A 12 6.17 -33.41 31.53
C ILE A 12 6.52 -33.82 30.09
N SER A 13 7.02 -35.05 29.85
CA SER A 13 7.33 -35.54 28.50
C SER A 13 6.08 -35.67 27.61
N ILE A 14 4.95 -36.09 28.20
CA ILE A 14 3.66 -36.15 27.47
C ILE A 14 3.19 -34.72 27.11
N ILE A 15 3.22 -33.81 28.05
CA ILE A 15 2.85 -32.38 27.81
C ILE A 15 3.75 -31.80 26.72
N MET A 16 5.07 -32.02 26.79
CA MET A 16 6.02 -31.53 25.79
C MET A 16 5.71 -32.12 24.40
N LEU A 17 5.39 -33.41 24.31
CA LEU A 17 4.99 -34.04 23.04
C LEU A 17 3.74 -33.38 22.47
N THR A 18 2.70 -33.22 23.29
CA THR A 18 1.43 -32.60 22.86
C THR A 18 1.66 -31.17 22.34
N VAL A 19 2.38 -30.35 23.11
CA VAL A 19 2.70 -28.95 22.73
C VAL A 19 3.55 -28.92 21.46
N SER A 20 4.51 -29.87 21.30
CA SER A 20 5.33 -29.99 20.10
C SER A 20 4.50 -30.31 18.85
N VAL A 21 3.54 -31.24 18.97
CA VAL A 21 2.63 -31.59 17.86
C VAL A 21 1.79 -30.39 17.45
N VAL A 22 1.21 -29.67 18.42
CA VAL A 22 0.43 -28.46 18.15
C VAL A 22 1.28 -27.39 17.46
N PHE A 23 2.49 -27.14 17.98
CA PHE A 23 3.43 -26.16 17.40
C PHE A 23 3.78 -26.50 15.95
N ILE A 24 4.16 -27.77 15.66
CA ILE A 24 4.50 -28.21 14.30
C ILE A 24 3.28 -28.12 13.37
N ALA A 25 2.09 -28.47 13.83
CA ALA A 25 0.87 -28.32 13.04
C ALA A 25 0.60 -26.86 12.68
N LEU A 26 0.76 -25.94 13.63
CA LEU A 26 0.64 -24.50 13.37
C LEU A 26 1.74 -24.00 12.41
N LEU A 27 2.98 -24.44 12.58
CA LEU A 27 4.11 -24.07 11.74
C LEU A 27 3.88 -24.46 10.27
N ILE A 28 3.36 -25.66 10.03
CA ILE A 28 2.98 -26.15 8.69
C ILE A 28 1.80 -25.35 8.13
N ASN A 29 0.82 -25.04 8.98
CA ASN A 29 -0.42 -24.35 8.57
C ASN A 29 -0.20 -22.88 8.19
N VAL A 30 0.81 -22.22 8.78
CA VAL A 30 1.20 -20.84 8.43
C VAL A 30 1.85 -20.76 7.04
N ARG A 31 2.38 -21.87 6.50
CA ARG A 31 3.01 -21.99 5.18
C ARG A 31 4.18 -21.03 4.86
N VAL A 32 4.58 -20.18 5.80
CA VAL A 32 5.67 -19.20 5.62
C VAL A 32 7.04 -19.89 5.74
N VAL A 33 7.15 -20.94 6.57
CA VAL A 33 8.41 -21.63 6.83
C VAL A 33 8.60 -22.81 5.87
N PRO A 34 9.73 -22.91 5.16
CA PRO A 34 10.02 -24.04 4.28
C PRO A 34 9.91 -25.38 4.98
N VAL A 35 9.36 -26.38 4.29
CA VAL A 35 9.07 -27.73 4.82
C VAL A 35 10.32 -28.40 5.42
N LYS A 36 11.50 -28.15 4.82
CA LYS A 36 12.79 -28.67 5.34
C LYS A 36 13.04 -28.28 6.80
N TYR A 37 12.72 -27.04 7.19
CA TYR A 37 12.90 -26.57 8.57
C TYR A 37 11.81 -27.09 9.50
N CYS A 38 10.58 -27.30 9.00
CA CYS A 38 9.51 -27.94 9.76
C CYS A 38 9.88 -29.39 10.12
N ILE A 39 10.47 -30.13 9.19
CA ILE A 39 10.95 -31.52 9.41
C ILE A 39 12.08 -31.54 10.43
N ILE A 40 13.08 -30.65 10.28
CA ILE A 40 14.20 -30.55 11.25
C ILE A 40 13.67 -30.26 12.64
N ALA A 41 12.77 -29.26 12.78
CA ALA A 41 12.15 -28.91 14.06
C ALA A 41 11.38 -30.10 14.67
N ALA A 42 10.60 -30.83 13.89
CA ALA A 42 9.87 -32.01 14.35
C ALA A 42 10.82 -33.09 14.86
N VAL A 43 11.88 -33.41 14.13
CA VAL A 43 12.87 -34.42 14.52
C VAL A 43 13.57 -33.99 15.82
N VAL A 44 14.00 -32.74 15.95
CA VAL A 44 14.65 -32.22 17.15
C VAL A 44 13.71 -32.33 18.37
N LEU A 45 12.44 -31.95 18.22
CA LEU A 45 11.45 -31.99 19.30
C LEU A 45 11.11 -33.43 19.72
N VAL A 46 11.06 -34.38 18.77
CA VAL A 46 10.89 -35.81 19.08
C VAL A 46 12.09 -36.34 19.86
N ILE A 47 13.31 -36.02 19.43
CA ILE A 47 14.56 -36.44 20.13
C ILE A 47 14.57 -35.85 21.55
N LEU A 48 14.31 -34.55 21.74
CA LEU A 48 14.28 -33.93 23.04
C LEU A 48 13.23 -34.55 23.96
N THR A 49 12.05 -34.87 23.45
CA THR A 49 11.00 -35.55 24.20
C THR A 49 11.43 -36.97 24.61
N ALA A 50 12.02 -37.72 23.70
CA ALA A 50 12.53 -39.08 23.98
C ALA A 50 13.66 -39.05 25.02
N VAL A 51 14.60 -38.12 24.90
CA VAL A 51 15.69 -37.92 25.88
C VAL A 51 15.11 -37.58 27.25
N THR A 52 14.13 -36.67 27.31
CA THR A 52 13.48 -36.30 28.57
C THR A 52 12.81 -37.52 29.21
N ALA A 53 12.05 -38.32 28.45
CA ALA A 53 11.41 -39.53 28.95
C ALA A 53 12.41 -40.60 29.43
N PHE A 54 13.50 -40.81 28.65
CA PHE A 54 14.50 -41.83 28.91
C PHE A 54 15.34 -41.53 30.18
N THR A 55 15.74 -40.28 30.39
CA THR A 55 16.60 -39.83 31.50
C THR A 55 15.92 -39.88 32.85
N GLN A 56 14.58 -40.10 32.87
CA GLN A 56 13.84 -40.26 34.14
C GLN A 56 14.28 -41.50 34.97
N LYS A 57 15.11 -42.37 34.38
CA LYS A 57 15.72 -43.51 35.07
C LYS A 57 16.83 -43.07 36.07
N TRP A 58 17.45 -41.93 35.82
CA TRP A 58 18.54 -41.38 36.65
C TRP A 58 18.10 -40.11 37.38
N PHE A 59 18.60 -39.90 38.60
CA PHE A 59 18.16 -38.77 39.44
C PHE A 59 18.61 -37.42 38.91
N VAL A 60 19.91 -37.21 38.69
CA VAL A 60 20.48 -35.91 38.27
C VAL A 60 20.12 -35.60 36.82
N PRO A 61 20.36 -36.48 35.82
CA PRO A 61 19.94 -36.22 34.44
C PRO A 61 18.41 -36.00 34.31
N GLY A 62 17.59 -36.72 35.08
CA GLY A 62 16.15 -36.56 35.07
C GLY A 62 15.66 -35.21 35.59
N ILE A 63 16.37 -34.57 36.55
CA ILE A 63 16.04 -33.21 36.97
C ILE A 63 16.42 -32.18 35.91
N ILE A 64 17.64 -32.29 35.34
CA ILE A 64 18.12 -31.37 34.32
C ILE A 64 17.20 -31.36 33.10
N THR A 65 16.83 -32.56 32.59
CA THR A 65 15.98 -32.67 31.41
C THR A 65 14.53 -32.17 31.65
N LYS A 66 14.01 -32.27 32.86
CA LYS A 66 12.73 -31.65 33.25
C LYS A 66 12.77 -30.14 33.13
N ILE A 67 13.82 -29.52 33.66
CA ILE A 67 14.01 -28.06 33.60
C ILE A 67 14.04 -27.62 32.13
N ILE A 68 14.85 -28.29 31.31
CA ILE A 68 14.93 -28.02 29.86
C ILE A 68 13.57 -28.21 29.19
N ALA A 69 12.84 -29.30 29.48
CA ALA A 69 11.53 -29.56 28.91
C ALA A 69 10.49 -28.49 29.29
N ILE A 70 10.48 -28.01 30.54
CA ILE A 70 9.59 -26.93 30.95
C ILE A 70 9.91 -25.64 30.21
N ILE A 71 11.19 -25.27 30.08
CA ILE A 71 11.61 -24.10 29.29
C ILE A 71 11.14 -24.26 27.83
N MET A 72 11.36 -25.43 27.22
CA MET A 72 10.94 -25.70 25.85
C MET A 72 9.41 -25.64 25.68
N ILE A 73 8.63 -26.15 26.63
CA ILE A 73 7.17 -26.03 26.62
C ILE A 73 6.75 -24.55 26.58
N VAL A 74 7.36 -23.71 27.41
CA VAL A 74 7.07 -22.25 27.42
C VAL A 74 7.42 -21.64 26.09
N VAL A 75 8.60 -21.92 25.54
CA VAL A 75 9.05 -21.41 24.24
C VAL A 75 8.10 -21.85 23.11
N LEU A 76 7.66 -23.12 23.09
CA LEU A 76 6.75 -23.64 22.07
C LEU A 76 5.34 -23.01 22.18
N ILE A 77 4.86 -22.77 23.41
CA ILE A 77 3.57 -22.08 23.60
C ILE A 77 3.67 -20.65 23.10
N MET A 78 4.73 -19.91 23.46
CA MET A 78 4.96 -18.55 22.94
C MET A 78 5.07 -18.55 21.42
N GLY A 79 5.86 -19.47 20.85
CA GLY A 79 5.98 -19.63 19.40
C GLY A 79 4.62 -19.93 18.72
N SER A 80 3.79 -20.76 19.33
CA SER A 80 2.45 -21.06 18.83
C SER A 80 1.53 -19.83 18.78
N ILE A 81 1.62 -18.97 19.83
CA ILE A 81 0.90 -17.69 19.87
C ILE A 81 1.38 -16.78 18.74
N TYR A 82 2.70 -16.65 18.54
CA TYR A 82 3.26 -15.83 17.46
C TYR A 82 2.86 -16.34 16.06
N LEU A 83 2.90 -17.65 15.83
CA LEU A 83 2.45 -18.25 14.57
C LEU A 83 0.98 -17.96 14.27
N ASN A 84 0.12 -18.07 15.28
CA ASN A 84 -1.30 -17.75 15.12
C ASN A 84 -1.54 -16.26 14.85
N GLN A 85 -0.80 -15.36 15.52
CA GLN A 85 -0.84 -13.92 15.25
C GLN A 85 -0.39 -13.61 13.83
N THR A 86 0.73 -14.20 13.37
CA THR A 86 1.23 -14.07 11.99
C THR A 86 0.17 -14.44 10.98
N ARG A 87 -0.45 -15.61 11.13
CA ARG A 87 -1.51 -16.05 10.25
C ARG A 87 -2.69 -15.06 10.22
N HIS A 88 -3.11 -14.60 11.38
CA HIS A 88 -4.21 -13.63 11.48
C HIS A 88 -3.88 -12.30 10.80
N MET A 89 -2.65 -11.80 10.97
CA MET A 89 -2.19 -10.55 10.35
C MET A 89 -2.10 -10.68 8.83
N ILE A 90 -1.52 -11.77 8.30
CA ILE A 90 -1.47 -11.99 6.85
C ILE A 90 -2.89 -12.13 6.28
N ASN A 91 -3.77 -12.89 6.91
CA ASN A 91 -5.18 -12.97 6.48
C ASN A 91 -5.85 -11.59 6.45
N LYS A 92 -5.55 -10.72 7.41
CA LYS A 92 -6.09 -9.37 7.43
C LYS A 92 -5.59 -8.52 6.26
N ILE A 93 -4.31 -8.66 5.89
CA ILE A 93 -3.74 -7.96 4.72
C ILE A 93 -4.40 -8.43 3.43
N THR A 94 -4.62 -9.74 3.30
CA THR A 94 -5.14 -10.42 2.10
C THR A 94 -6.67 -10.44 2.01
N THR A 95 -7.37 -9.97 3.03
CA THR A 95 -8.82 -9.79 2.95
C THR A 95 -9.07 -8.56 2.07
N THR A 96 -9.72 -8.78 0.93
CA THR A 96 -10.08 -7.70 -0.01
C THR A 96 -10.78 -6.58 0.74
N GLN A 97 -10.14 -5.44 0.81
CA GLN A 97 -10.73 -4.24 1.39
C GLN A 97 -11.41 -3.49 0.26
N GLU A 98 -12.70 -3.23 0.43
CA GLU A 98 -13.47 -2.45 -0.53
C GLU A 98 -12.98 -1.00 -0.52
N GLU A 99 -12.69 -0.44 -1.71
CA GLU A 99 -12.41 0.98 -1.81
C GLU A 99 -13.68 1.78 -1.54
N LYS A 100 -13.50 2.95 -0.92
CA LYS A 100 -14.59 3.85 -0.53
C LYS A 100 -14.47 5.18 -1.24
N ILE A 101 -15.58 5.63 -1.80
CA ILE A 101 -15.78 7.03 -2.18
C ILE A 101 -16.40 7.74 -0.98
N VAL A 102 -15.80 8.86 -0.59
CA VAL A 102 -16.41 9.79 0.35
C VAL A 102 -16.97 10.96 -0.44
N MET A 103 -18.30 11.05 -0.49
CA MET A 103 -19.01 12.21 -1.05
C MET A 103 -19.31 13.20 0.06
N GLY A 104 -19.02 14.46 -0.15
CA GLY A 104 -19.23 15.54 0.80
C GLY A 104 -20.12 16.64 0.27
N VAL A 105 -20.92 17.24 1.16
CA VAL A 105 -21.63 18.50 0.90
C VAL A 105 -20.74 19.62 1.42
N TYR A 106 -20.27 20.44 0.50
CA TYR A 106 -19.37 21.56 0.77
C TYR A 106 -20.08 22.87 0.61
N VAL A 107 -19.82 23.80 1.54
CA VAL A 107 -20.31 25.18 1.53
C VAL A 107 -19.13 26.12 1.71
N LEU A 108 -19.29 27.41 1.36
CA LEU A 108 -18.29 28.43 1.69
C LEU A 108 -18.18 28.60 3.19
N ASN A 109 -16.98 28.85 3.70
CA ASN A 109 -16.73 29.07 5.13
C ASN A 109 -17.54 30.23 5.72
N ASP A 110 -17.77 31.29 4.94
CA ASP A 110 -18.51 32.48 5.28
C ASP A 110 -19.98 32.42 4.81
N GLY A 111 -20.43 31.36 4.18
CA GLY A 111 -21.77 31.17 3.62
C GLY A 111 -22.88 31.01 4.65
N GLY A 112 -22.53 30.92 5.95
CA GLY A 112 -23.52 30.88 7.04
C GLY A 112 -24.19 29.51 7.26
N TYR A 113 -23.82 28.46 6.53
CA TYR A 113 -24.38 27.12 6.66
C TYR A 113 -23.46 26.24 7.52
N ASP A 114 -23.93 25.70 8.65
CA ASP A 114 -23.17 24.83 9.54
C ASP A 114 -23.69 23.36 9.58
N SER A 115 -24.85 23.14 8.99
CA SER A 115 -25.42 21.78 8.88
C SER A 115 -26.26 21.65 7.61
N VAL A 116 -26.49 20.40 7.19
CA VAL A 116 -27.28 20.12 5.98
C VAL A 116 -28.73 20.57 6.10
N ASP A 117 -29.29 20.58 7.30
CA ASP A 117 -30.69 21.06 7.52
C ASP A 117 -30.89 22.53 7.16
N MET A 118 -29.83 23.33 7.25
CA MET A 118 -29.86 24.75 6.88
C MET A 118 -29.94 24.98 5.37
N LEU A 119 -29.63 23.96 4.57
CA LEU A 119 -29.73 23.96 3.10
C LEU A 119 -31.14 23.60 2.60
N ASN A 120 -32.12 23.49 3.47
CA ASN A 120 -33.48 23.15 3.07
C ASN A 120 -34.11 24.28 2.23
N ASN A 121 -34.55 23.94 1.00
CA ASN A 121 -35.01 24.83 -0.07
C ASN A 121 -33.91 25.71 -0.71
N GLU A 122 -32.64 25.40 -0.46
CA GLU A 122 -31.50 26.06 -1.10
C GLU A 122 -31.00 25.27 -2.33
N SER A 123 -30.01 25.83 -3.01
CA SER A 123 -29.48 25.24 -4.26
C SER A 123 -28.19 24.49 -3.99
N ILE A 124 -28.17 23.17 -4.29
CA ILE A 124 -27.02 22.27 -4.11
C ILE A 124 -26.54 21.78 -5.47
N GLY A 125 -25.42 22.28 -5.94
CA GLY A 125 -24.84 21.88 -7.23
C GLY A 125 -24.36 20.44 -7.23
N ILE A 126 -24.53 19.74 -8.35
CA ILE A 126 -24.10 18.35 -8.55
C ILE A 126 -23.43 18.14 -9.92
N GLY A 127 -22.52 17.17 -10.03
CA GLY A 127 -21.91 16.76 -11.29
C GLY A 127 -22.79 15.82 -12.10
N THR A 128 -22.75 15.94 -13.44
CA THR A 128 -23.61 15.15 -14.35
C THR A 128 -23.07 13.74 -14.65
N ALA A 129 -21.76 13.51 -14.65
CA ALA A 129 -21.18 12.32 -15.26
C ALA A 129 -20.46 11.38 -14.27
N VAL A 130 -19.44 11.89 -13.61
CA VAL A 130 -18.61 11.06 -12.73
C VAL A 130 -19.23 11.03 -11.34
N ASP A 131 -19.31 9.84 -10.72
CA ASP A 131 -19.83 9.65 -9.35
C ASP A 131 -21.34 9.94 -9.16
N ARG A 132 -22.10 9.97 -10.26
CA ARG A 132 -23.53 10.24 -10.22
C ARG A 132 -24.28 9.28 -9.27
N GLU A 133 -23.97 8.01 -9.30
CA GLU A 133 -24.62 7.00 -8.43
C GLU A 133 -24.40 7.32 -6.95
N SER A 134 -23.16 7.63 -6.55
CA SER A 134 -22.83 8.00 -5.18
C SER A 134 -23.45 9.35 -4.77
N THR A 135 -23.55 10.30 -5.72
CA THR A 135 -24.23 11.59 -5.50
C THR A 135 -25.73 11.37 -5.26
N ASP A 136 -26.40 10.58 -6.09
CA ASP A 136 -27.82 10.28 -5.95
C ASP A 136 -28.13 9.52 -4.65
N GLU A 137 -27.25 8.61 -4.24
CA GLU A 137 -27.37 7.92 -2.95
C GLU A 137 -27.18 8.88 -1.76
N LEU A 138 -26.24 9.86 -1.84
CA LEU A 138 -26.05 10.88 -0.82
C LEU A 138 -27.31 11.74 -0.70
N ILE A 139 -27.85 12.22 -1.83
CA ILE A 139 -29.10 12.99 -1.89
C ILE A 139 -30.25 12.22 -1.24
N LYS A 140 -30.38 10.92 -1.55
CA LYS A 140 -31.38 10.06 -0.94
C LYS A 140 -31.23 9.93 0.57
N LYS A 141 -30.00 9.85 1.08
CA LYS A 141 -29.71 9.84 2.52
C LYS A 141 -30.11 11.16 3.20
N MET A 142 -29.84 12.29 2.54
CA MET A 142 -30.24 13.63 3.02
C MET A 142 -31.76 13.79 3.03
N GLY A 143 -32.47 13.30 2.00
CA GLY A 143 -33.91 13.41 1.83
C GLY A 143 -34.75 12.57 2.80
N ALA A 144 -34.14 11.64 3.55
CA ALA A 144 -34.86 10.74 4.45
C ALA A 144 -35.61 11.46 5.62
N GLY A 145 -35.32 12.75 5.90
CA GLY A 145 -35.97 13.58 6.92
C GLY A 145 -37.00 14.61 6.38
N GLY A 146 -37.34 14.54 5.10
CA GLY A 146 -38.20 15.53 4.44
C GLY A 146 -37.42 16.77 3.94
N PHE A 147 -36.10 16.67 3.87
CA PHE A 147 -35.23 17.69 3.29
C PHE A 147 -35.50 17.85 1.79
N MET A 148 -35.61 19.10 1.34
CA MET A 148 -35.83 19.43 -0.08
C MET A 148 -34.80 20.47 -0.50
N ALA A 149 -34.21 20.33 -1.68
CA ALA A 149 -33.29 21.30 -2.28
C ALA A 149 -33.42 21.27 -3.80
N GLU A 150 -32.94 22.34 -4.46
CA GLU A 150 -32.76 22.34 -5.92
C GLU A 150 -31.37 21.76 -6.24
N TYR A 151 -31.27 20.95 -7.31
CA TYR A 151 -30.03 20.28 -7.70
C TYR A 151 -29.61 20.70 -9.12
N PRO A 152 -29.05 21.91 -9.32
CA PRO A 152 -28.50 22.30 -10.61
C PRO A 152 -27.30 21.43 -10.99
N GLU A 153 -27.26 21.00 -12.28
CA GLU A 153 -26.26 20.09 -12.81
C GLU A 153 -25.14 20.84 -13.53
N TYR A 154 -23.89 20.42 -13.27
CA TYR A 154 -22.67 20.97 -13.87
C TYR A 154 -21.92 19.89 -14.65
N SER A 155 -21.34 20.25 -15.79
CA SER A 155 -20.73 19.29 -16.71
C SER A 155 -19.41 18.73 -16.19
N ASN A 156 -18.72 19.46 -15.34
CA ASN A 156 -17.47 19.06 -14.72
C ASN A 156 -17.28 19.70 -13.33
N ILE A 157 -16.30 19.18 -12.60
CA ILE A 157 -16.05 19.56 -11.19
C ILE A 157 -15.55 21.00 -11.04
N MET A 158 -14.87 21.54 -12.07
CA MET A 158 -14.36 22.91 -12.03
C MET A 158 -15.47 23.95 -12.19
N GLU A 159 -16.43 23.68 -13.08
CA GLU A 159 -17.63 24.51 -13.21
C GLU A 159 -18.46 24.50 -11.93
N LEU A 160 -18.56 23.34 -11.28
CA LEU A 160 -19.24 23.18 -10.00
C LEU A 160 -18.54 23.99 -8.87
N ALA A 161 -17.20 23.93 -8.81
CA ALA A 161 -16.40 24.68 -7.86
C ALA A 161 -16.51 26.20 -8.10
N ASP A 162 -16.46 26.64 -9.36
CA ASP A 162 -16.61 28.06 -9.71
C ASP A 162 -17.99 28.58 -9.34
N ALA A 163 -19.04 27.83 -9.62
CA ALA A 163 -20.40 28.18 -9.23
C ALA A 163 -20.56 28.36 -7.72
N LEU A 164 -19.91 27.53 -6.92
CA LEU A 164 -19.89 27.64 -5.47
C LEU A 164 -19.14 28.90 -5.03
N LEU A 165 -17.95 29.17 -5.56
CA LEU A 165 -17.14 30.35 -5.23
C LEU A 165 -17.84 31.66 -5.63
N GLN A 166 -18.57 31.66 -6.76
CA GLN A 166 -19.33 32.81 -7.22
C GLN A 166 -20.69 32.99 -6.51
N GLY A 167 -21.05 32.11 -5.58
CA GLY A 167 -22.34 32.14 -4.89
C GLY A 167 -23.54 31.91 -5.80
N GLN A 168 -23.37 31.23 -6.93
CA GLN A 168 -24.46 30.84 -7.82
C GLN A 168 -25.25 29.64 -7.27
N ILE A 169 -24.62 28.89 -6.36
CA ILE A 169 -25.17 27.77 -5.59
C ILE A 169 -24.74 27.92 -4.12
N ASP A 170 -25.57 27.43 -3.21
CA ASP A 170 -25.33 27.53 -1.78
C ASP A 170 -24.41 26.44 -1.25
N ALA A 171 -24.44 25.28 -1.90
CA ALA A 171 -23.60 24.13 -1.60
C ALA A 171 -23.24 23.34 -2.87
N ALA A 172 -22.22 22.49 -2.78
CA ALA A 172 -21.82 21.56 -3.83
C ALA A 172 -21.60 20.15 -3.28
N ILE A 173 -22.10 19.14 -3.98
CA ILE A 173 -21.77 17.73 -3.69
C ILE A 173 -20.58 17.32 -4.53
N MET A 174 -19.45 16.99 -3.87
CA MET A 174 -18.21 16.60 -4.51
C MET A 174 -17.55 15.46 -3.75
N LYS A 175 -16.69 14.68 -4.44
CA LYS A 175 -15.76 13.77 -3.75
C LYS A 175 -14.81 14.57 -2.87
N THR A 176 -14.54 14.06 -1.68
CA THR A 176 -13.51 14.63 -0.80
C THR A 176 -12.14 14.69 -1.47
N SER A 177 -11.77 13.65 -2.22
CA SER A 177 -10.51 13.61 -2.97
C SER A 177 -10.40 14.60 -4.12
N SER A 178 -11.51 15.17 -4.58
CA SER A 178 -11.51 16.17 -5.65
C SER A 178 -11.18 17.59 -5.17
N ILE A 179 -11.36 17.86 -3.88
CA ILE A 179 -11.07 19.19 -3.31
C ILE A 179 -9.60 19.59 -3.51
N GLU A 180 -8.67 18.65 -3.27
CA GLU A 180 -7.25 18.91 -3.49
C GLU A 180 -6.88 19.05 -4.97
N MET A 181 -7.62 18.38 -5.87
CA MET A 181 -7.42 18.54 -7.32
C MET A 181 -7.83 19.93 -7.78
N ILE A 182 -8.93 20.47 -7.25
CA ILE A 182 -9.39 21.83 -7.52
C ILE A 182 -8.39 22.84 -6.96
N ASP A 183 -7.91 22.64 -5.73
CA ASP A 183 -6.97 23.53 -5.04
C ASP A 183 -5.60 23.66 -5.76
N GLU A 184 -5.16 22.63 -6.50
CA GLU A 184 -3.95 22.68 -7.31
C GLU A 184 -4.07 23.54 -8.59
N MET A 185 -5.29 23.96 -8.95
CA MET A 185 -5.53 24.84 -10.10
C MET A 185 -5.26 26.28 -9.73
N GLY A 186 -4.42 26.96 -10.48
CA GLY A 186 -3.94 28.32 -10.17
C GLY A 186 -5.03 29.32 -9.81
N ASP A 187 -6.18 29.30 -10.53
CA ASP A 187 -7.32 30.19 -10.29
C ASP A 187 -8.16 29.78 -9.06
N PHE A 188 -7.93 28.56 -8.53
CA PHE A 188 -8.65 27.98 -7.39
C PHE A 188 -7.72 27.73 -6.19
N THR A 189 -6.50 28.24 -6.21
CA THR A 189 -5.56 28.12 -5.09
C THR A 189 -6.20 28.68 -3.82
N GLY A 190 -6.27 27.85 -2.78
CA GLY A 190 -6.97 28.17 -1.52
C GLY A 190 -8.38 27.61 -1.41
N PHE A 191 -8.93 27.00 -2.48
CA PHE A 191 -10.27 26.41 -2.48
C PHE A 191 -10.52 25.49 -1.29
N ALA A 192 -9.57 24.61 -0.97
CA ALA A 192 -9.65 23.69 0.18
C ALA A 192 -9.78 24.43 1.53
N SER A 193 -9.29 25.67 1.61
CA SER A 193 -9.39 26.53 2.80
C SER A 193 -10.65 27.40 2.79
N ASP A 194 -11.24 27.65 1.62
CA ASP A 194 -12.41 28.51 1.45
C ASP A 194 -13.72 27.75 1.67
N VAL A 195 -13.69 26.42 1.60
CA VAL A 195 -14.87 25.57 1.78
C VAL A 195 -14.78 24.74 3.04
N LYS A 196 -15.94 24.40 3.61
CA LYS A 196 -16.08 23.47 4.72
C LYS A 196 -17.04 22.34 4.38
N LEU A 197 -16.71 21.16 4.87
CA LEU A 197 -17.55 19.97 4.80
C LEU A 197 -18.61 20.04 5.92
N ILE A 198 -19.89 20.00 5.57
CA ILE A 198 -21.00 20.04 6.55
C ILE A 198 -21.76 18.71 6.65
N TYR A 199 -21.63 17.85 5.64
CA TYR A 199 -22.23 16.51 5.63
C TYR A 199 -21.43 15.59 4.72
N SER A 200 -21.36 14.29 5.03
CA SER A 200 -20.70 13.31 4.16
C SER A 200 -21.34 11.93 4.23
N GLY A 201 -21.14 11.18 3.18
CA GLY A 201 -21.50 9.77 3.09
C GLY A 201 -20.38 8.94 2.47
N GLU A 202 -20.15 7.76 3.05
CA GLU A 202 -19.24 6.76 2.46
C GLU A 202 -20.02 5.79 1.59
N PHE A 203 -19.45 5.49 0.41
CA PHE A 203 -20.00 4.56 -0.58
C PHE A 203 -18.89 3.59 -0.98
N THR A 204 -19.22 2.30 -1.03
CA THR A 204 -18.24 1.28 -1.38
C THR A 204 -18.23 1.05 -2.87
N ILE A 205 -17.03 1.05 -3.47
CA ILE A 205 -16.81 0.55 -4.82
C ILE A 205 -16.33 -0.89 -4.72
N LYS A 206 -16.95 -1.79 -5.46
CA LYS A 206 -16.38 -3.12 -5.65
C LYS A 206 -15.20 -2.99 -6.60
N VAL A 207 -14.01 -3.26 -6.10
CA VAL A 207 -12.83 -3.42 -6.94
C VAL A 207 -13.10 -4.63 -7.84
N ALA A 208 -13.15 -4.43 -9.16
CA ALA A 208 -13.31 -5.52 -10.10
C ALA A 208 -12.09 -6.45 -9.98
N THR A 209 -12.33 -7.72 -9.70
CA THR A 209 -11.26 -8.71 -9.65
C THR A 209 -10.70 -8.93 -11.06
N THR A 210 -9.41 -9.17 -11.16
CA THR A 210 -8.56 -9.19 -12.36
C THR A 210 -9.01 -10.11 -13.50
N GLU A 211 -9.99 -10.99 -13.29
CA GLU A 211 -10.35 -12.02 -14.28
C GLU A 211 -11.01 -11.49 -15.57
N GLU A 212 -11.50 -10.23 -15.60
CA GLU A 212 -12.26 -9.71 -16.75
C GLU A 212 -11.46 -8.81 -17.72
N ASN A 213 -10.23 -8.40 -17.39
CA ASN A 213 -9.47 -7.44 -18.20
C ASN A 213 -8.14 -7.97 -18.78
N VAL A 214 -7.89 -9.27 -18.77
CA VAL A 214 -6.68 -9.83 -19.40
C VAL A 214 -6.83 -9.73 -20.91
N THR A 215 -6.12 -8.79 -21.53
CA THR A 215 -5.93 -8.85 -22.97
C THR A 215 -4.94 -9.98 -23.27
N ASP A 216 -5.32 -10.94 -24.10
CA ASP A 216 -4.52 -12.13 -24.50
C ASP A 216 -3.10 -11.82 -25.03
N ASN A 217 -2.73 -10.55 -25.10
CA ASN A 217 -1.48 -10.06 -25.68
C ASN A 217 -0.51 -9.46 -24.65
N TYR A 218 -0.86 -9.43 -23.34
CA TYR A 218 0.05 -8.87 -22.33
C TYR A 218 1.08 -9.90 -21.88
N LEU A 219 2.30 -9.42 -21.62
CA LEU A 219 3.39 -10.25 -21.14
C LEU A 219 3.08 -10.74 -19.71
N SER A 220 3.03 -12.06 -19.53
CA SER A 220 2.80 -12.73 -18.25
C SER A 220 3.67 -13.99 -18.10
N SER A 221 3.98 -14.41 -16.89
CA SER A 221 4.78 -15.62 -16.59
C SER A 221 4.54 -16.08 -15.15
N ASP A 222 4.63 -17.37 -14.89
CA ASP A 222 4.56 -17.93 -13.53
C ASP A 222 5.78 -17.57 -12.67
N ASP A 223 6.93 -17.31 -13.30
CA ASP A 223 8.20 -16.99 -12.62
C ASP A 223 8.37 -15.50 -12.33
N VAL A 224 7.71 -14.63 -13.10
CA VAL A 224 7.79 -13.16 -12.97
C VAL A 224 6.44 -12.60 -12.55
N ILE A 225 6.46 -11.78 -11.55
CA ILE A 225 5.27 -11.17 -10.96
C ILE A 225 5.41 -9.66 -10.96
N ASN A 226 4.42 -8.98 -11.53
CA ASN A 226 4.36 -7.54 -11.56
C ASN A 226 3.43 -7.03 -10.45
N VAL A 227 3.95 -6.16 -9.61
CA VAL A 227 3.21 -5.53 -8.51
C VAL A 227 3.17 -4.03 -8.73
N TYR A 228 1.97 -3.46 -8.79
CA TYR A 228 1.80 -2.01 -8.81
C TYR A 228 1.81 -1.45 -7.38
N ILE A 229 2.73 -0.54 -7.11
CA ILE A 229 2.82 0.17 -5.83
C ILE A 229 2.21 1.56 -6.01
N SER A 230 1.09 1.80 -5.32
CA SER A 230 0.38 3.08 -5.28
C SER A 230 0.59 3.76 -3.93
N GLY A 231 1.26 4.91 -3.95
CA GLY A 231 1.36 5.79 -2.79
C GLY A 231 0.35 6.92 -2.89
N ILE A 232 -0.54 7.02 -1.90
CA ILE A 232 -1.59 8.05 -1.90
C ILE A 232 -1.33 9.12 -0.84
N ASP A 233 -1.56 10.40 -1.19
CA ASP A 233 -1.59 11.52 -0.26
C ASP A 233 -3.03 11.72 0.22
N SER A 234 -3.51 10.82 1.07
CA SER A 234 -4.83 10.93 1.67
C SER A 234 -4.73 11.28 3.15
N ARG A 235 -5.49 12.28 3.58
CA ARG A 235 -5.73 12.58 5.00
C ARG A 235 -6.82 11.69 5.59
N GLY A 236 -7.58 10.99 4.74
CA GLY A 236 -8.61 10.01 5.08
C GLY A 236 -8.07 8.61 5.34
N GLY A 237 -8.97 7.63 5.38
CA GLY A 237 -8.61 6.22 5.52
C GLY A 237 -7.87 5.69 4.30
N ILE A 238 -7.02 4.66 4.50
CA ILE A 238 -6.29 3.99 3.40
C ILE A 238 -7.23 3.43 2.32
N ASN A 239 -8.49 3.14 2.68
CA ASN A 239 -9.51 2.61 1.77
C ASN A 239 -10.14 3.71 0.89
N GLU A 240 -9.93 4.99 1.21
CA GLU A 240 -10.50 6.09 0.45
C GLU A 240 -9.84 6.18 -0.92
N VAL A 241 -10.67 6.39 -1.94
CA VAL A 241 -10.21 6.67 -3.30
C VAL A 241 -9.56 8.03 -3.33
N SER A 242 -8.31 8.09 -3.77
CA SER A 242 -7.51 9.31 -3.81
C SER A 242 -6.52 9.29 -4.96
N ARG A 243 -5.90 10.43 -5.23
CA ARG A 243 -4.81 10.52 -6.21
C ARG A 243 -3.67 9.58 -5.85
N SER A 244 -3.06 8.97 -6.88
CA SER A 244 -1.84 8.17 -6.73
C SER A 244 -0.63 9.03 -7.06
N ASP A 245 0.08 9.47 -6.04
CA ASP A 245 1.26 10.34 -6.17
C ASP A 245 2.56 9.54 -6.34
N VAL A 246 2.53 8.25 -6.02
CA VAL A 246 3.60 7.28 -6.28
C VAL A 246 3.05 6.20 -7.18
N ASN A 247 3.66 6.02 -8.36
CA ASN A 247 3.27 5.01 -9.34
C ASN A 247 4.51 4.20 -9.72
N ILE A 248 4.77 3.12 -9.01
CA ILE A 248 5.92 2.25 -9.25
C ILE A 248 5.43 0.84 -9.60
N ILE A 249 5.92 0.30 -10.70
CA ILE A 249 5.79 -1.12 -11.01
C ILE A 249 7.04 -1.83 -10.49
N MET A 250 6.84 -2.90 -9.73
CA MET A 250 7.89 -3.78 -9.26
C MET A 250 7.73 -5.14 -9.95
N SER A 251 8.61 -5.41 -10.92
CA SER A 251 8.68 -6.68 -11.64
C SER A 251 9.67 -7.61 -10.94
N ILE A 252 9.17 -8.68 -10.33
CA ILE A 252 9.90 -9.60 -9.46
C ILE A 252 10.10 -10.92 -10.19
N ASN A 253 11.34 -11.26 -10.57
CA ASN A 253 11.68 -12.57 -11.07
C ASN A 253 12.18 -13.46 -9.92
N LYS A 254 11.34 -14.41 -9.50
CA LYS A 254 11.61 -15.31 -8.36
C LYS A 254 12.75 -16.28 -8.64
N LYS A 255 12.98 -16.63 -9.91
CA LYS A 255 14.00 -17.59 -10.32
C LYS A 255 15.40 -16.99 -10.33
N THR A 256 15.54 -15.76 -10.81
CA THR A 256 16.83 -15.07 -10.92
C THR A 256 17.13 -14.16 -9.71
N HIS A 257 16.18 -13.98 -8.80
CA HIS A 257 16.25 -13.02 -7.68
C HIS A 257 16.50 -11.57 -8.16
N ASN A 258 15.92 -11.20 -9.31
CA ASN A 258 15.96 -9.85 -9.82
C ASN A 258 14.64 -9.11 -9.51
N ILE A 259 14.75 -7.87 -9.12
CA ILE A 259 13.65 -6.93 -8.99
C ILE A 259 13.94 -5.72 -9.87
N LEU A 260 13.08 -5.46 -10.85
CA LEU A 260 13.10 -4.23 -11.63
C LEU A 260 12.01 -3.30 -11.10
N MET A 261 12.40 -2.10 -10.65
CA MET A 261 11.47 -1.06 -10.24
C MET A 261 11.38 0.02 -11.31
N ILE A 262 10.16 0.35 -11.72
CA ILE A 262 9.88 1.33 -12.78
C ILE A 262 9.00 2.42 -12.18
N ASN A 263 9.54 3.62 -12.06
CA ASN A 263 8.78 4.78 -11.61
C ASN A 263 8.16 5.51 -12.80
N THR A 264 6.84 5.72 -12.75
CA THR A 264 6.10 6.54 -13.71
C THR A 264 5.71 7.86 -13.05
N PRO A 265 6.11 9.02 -13.59
CA PRO A 265 5.77 10.32 -13.02
C PRO A 265 4.26 10.50 -12.84
N ARG A 266 3.83 11.10 -11.75
CA ARG A 266 2.41 11.29 -11.44
C ARG A 266 1.67 12.15 -12.47
N ASP A 267 2.37 13.09 -13.08
CA ASP A 267 1.81 14.02 -14.07
C ASP A 267 1.87 13.50 -15.52
N TYR A 268 2.23 12.21 -15.71
CA TYR A 268 2.31 11.57 -17.03
C TYR A 268 0.97 11.63 -17.75
N TYR A 269 0.97 12.21 -18.97
CA TYR A 269 -0.24 12.45 -19.75
C TYR A 269 -0.56 11.25 -20.65
N VAL A 270 -1.39 10.36 -20.12
CA VAL A 270 -1.71 9.05 -20.71
C VAL A 270 -3.21 8.85 -20.86
N PRO A 271 -3.68 8.03 -21.82
CA PRO A 271 -5.07 7.59 -21.86
C PRO A 271 -5.40 6.80 -20.59
N LEU A 272 -6.44 7.21 -19.85
CA LEU A 272 -6.91 6.40 -18.73
C LEU A 272 -7.69 5.19 -19.23
N SER A 273 -7.64 4.07 -18.52
CA SER A 273 -8.32 2.83 -18.91
C SER A 273 -9.85 2.96 -19.04
N ILE A 274 -10.44 3.96 -18.40
CA ILE A 274 -11.88 4.24 -18.39
C ILE A 274 -12.31 5.32 -19.38
N SER A 275 -11.37 5.99 -20.07
CA SER A 275 -11.62 7.27 -20.75
C SER A 275 -11.85 7.17 -22.26
N ASN A 276 -11.94 5.95 -22.82
CA ASN A 276 -12.05 5.73 -24.27
C ASN A 276 -10.99 6.48 -25.09
N GLY A 277 -9.73 6.52 -24.59
CA GLY A 277 -8.60 7.14 -25.26
C GLY A 277 -8.37 8.61 -24.93
N VAL A 278 -9.23 9.25 -24.15
CA VAL A 278 -8.97 10.62 -23.65
C VAL A 278 -7.84 10.56 -22.61
N ARG A 279 -6.88 11.47 -22.75
CA ARG A 279 -5.71 11.51 -21.86
C ARG A 279 -5.99 12.30 -20.59
N ASP A 280 -5.29 11.94 -19.52
CA ASP A 280 -5.23 12.70 -18.26
C ASP A 280 -3.88 12.50 -17.58
N LYS A 281 -3.67 13.19 -16.47
CA LYS A 281 -2.54 12.90 -15.57
C LYS A 281 -2.73 11.52 -14.93
N LEU A 282 -1.66 10.74 -14.89
CA LEU A 282 -1.71 9.40 -14.28
C LEU A 282 -2.20 9.43 -12.82
N THR A 283 -1.82 10.47 -12.06
CA THR A 283 -2.28 10.63 -10.66
C THR A 283 -3.81 10.70 -10.54
N HIS A 284 -4.50 11.24 -11.56
CA HIS A 284 -5.96 11.32 -11.59
C HIS A 284 -6.63 9.96 -11.80
N ALA A 285 -5.93 8.96 -12.38
CA ALA A 285 -6.47 7.61 -12.45
C ALA A 285 -6.86 7.07 -11.07
N GLY A 286 -6.10 7.44 -10.02
CA GLY A 286 -6.36 7.03 -8.65
C GLY A 286 -7.68 7.52 -8.07
N VAL A 287 -8.24 8.66 -8.52
CA VAL A 287 -9.56 9.14 -8.05
C VAL A 287 -10.73 8.35 -8.64
N TYR A 288 -10.45 7.49 -9.62
CA TYR A 288 -11.41 6.53 -10.18
C TYR A 288 -11.20 5.11 -9.65
N GLY A 289 -10.32 4.95 -8.66
CA GLY A 289 -10.00 3.69 -8.01
C GLY A 289 -8.66 3.10 -8.44
N ILE A 290 -8.14 2.17 -7.63
CA ILE A 290 -6.84 1.53 -7.86
C ILE A 290 -6.79 0.75 -9.18
N GLU A 291 -7.92 0.15 -9.59
CA GLU A 291 -8.05 -0.59 -10.84
C GLU A 291 -7.85 0.31 -12.05
N CYS A 292 -8.36 1.54 -12.01
CA CYS A 292 -8.14 2.49 -13.11
C CYS A 292 -6.65 2.80 -13.27
N SER A 293 -5.93 3.00 -12.16
CA SER A 293 -4.48 3.23 -12.19
C SER A 293 -3.71 2.02 -12.69
N ARG A 294 -4.03 0.80 -12.19
CA ARG A 294 -3.42 -0.45 -12.61
C ARG A 294 -3.59 -0.69 -14.10
N ASN A 295 -4.83 -0.69 -14.59
CA ASN A 295 -5.14 -0.96 -16.00
C ASN A 295 -4.55 0.12 -16.93
N THR A 296 -4.44 1.38 -16.47
CA THR A 296 -3.75 2.44 -17.22
C THR A 296 -2.26 2.15 -17.39
N LEU A 297 -1.60 1.64 -16.35
CA LEU A 297 -0.19 1.25 -16.42
C LEU A 297 0.01 -0.03 -17.23
N GLU A 298 -0.91 -0.99 -17.18
CA GLU A 298 -0.93 -2.18 -18.05
C GLU A 298 -0.96 -1.78 -19.53
N MET A 299 -1.84 -0.85 -19.88
CA MET A 299 -1.93 -0.30 -21.23
C MET A 299 -0.64 0.42 -21.65
N LEU A 300 -0.03 1.19 -20.73
CA LEU A 300 1.19 1.94 -20.98
C LEU A 300 2.37 1.02 -21.30
N TYR A 301 2.52 -0.06 -20.53
CA TYR A 301 3.71 -0.95 -20.62
C TYR A 301 3.47 -2.23 -21.42
N GLY A 302 2.22 -2.58 -21.71
CA GLY A 302 1.86 -3.83 -22.42
C GLY A 302 2.15 -5.08 -21.59
N ILE A 303 1.95 -5.03 -20.28
CA ILE A 303 2.18 -6.12 -19.32
C ILE A 303 0.93 -6.38 -18.50
N GLN A 304 0.80 -7.60 -17.98
CA GLN A 304 -0.13 -7.89 -16.90
C GLN A 304 0.46 -7.43 -15.56
N ILE A 305 -0.33 -6.76 -14.74
CA ILE A 305 0.01 -6.43 -13.34
C ILE A 305 -0.80 -7.37 -12.45
N ASP A 306 -0.10 -8.31 -11.82
CA ASP A 306 -0.72 -9.41 -11.08
C ASP A 306 -1.36 -8.96 -9.77
N TYR A 307 -0.70 -8.00 -9.10
CA TYR A 307 -1.14 -7.50 -7.79
C TYR A 307 -0.89 -6.00 -7.66
N TYR A 308 -1.59 -5.39 -6.70
CA TYR A 308 -1.27 -4.05 -6.26
C TYR A 308 -0.98 -3.98 -4.75
N VAL A 309 -0.28 -2.93 -4.37
CA VAL A 309 -0.03 -2.51 -2.98
C VAL A 309 -0.34 -1.02 -2.89
N LYS A 310 -1.33 -0.66 -2.08
CA LYS A 310 -1.71 0.72 -1.80
C LYS A 310 -1.27 1.09 -0.38
N VAL A 311 -0.58 2.22 -0.23
CA VAL A 311 -0.11 2.74 1.06
C VAL A 311 -0.29 4.25 1.11
N ASN A 312 -0.70 4.78 2.27
CA ASN A 312 -0.71 6.23 2.50
C ASN A 312 0.54 6.68 3.24
N PHE A 313 0.79 7.98 3.28
CA PHE A 313 2.00 8.54 3.87
C PHE A 313 2.18 8.20 5.36
N SER A 314 1.11 8.28 6.15
CA SER A 314 1.18 7.93 7.57
C SER A 314 1.45 6.44 7.81
N GLY A 315 0.95 5.59 6.93
CA GLY A 315 1.22 4.15 6.94
C GLY A 315 2.67 3.85 6.56
N PHE A 316 3.17 4.54 5.54
CA PHE A 316 4.57 4.42 5.13
C PHE A 316 5.53 4.76 6.28
N GLU A 317 5.35 5.90 6.97
CA GLU A 317 6.16 6.29 8.13
C GLU A 317 6.21 5.17 9.19
N LYS A 318 5.04 4.65 9.58
CA LYS A 318 4.93 3.61 10.61
C LYS A 318 5.59 2.30 10.19
N ILE A 319 5.52 1.94 8.91
CA ILE A 319 6.18 0.74 8.38
C ILE A 319 7.70 0.91 8.46
N ILE A 320 8.25 2.06 8.03
CA ILE A 320 9.68 2.35 8.12
C ILE A 320 10.16 2.35 9.58
N ASP A 321 9.42 2.98 10.50
CA ASP A 321 9.74 2.97 11.92
C ASP A 321 9.72 1.56 12.52
N SER A 322 8.75 0.74 12.11
CA SER A 322 8.66 -0.65 12.58
C SER A 322 9.81 -1.53 12.09
N LEU A 323 10.39 -1.20 10.92
CA LEU A 323 11.65 -1.80 10.43
C LEU A 323 12.87 -1.35 11.25
N GLY A 324 12.73 -0.33 12.11
CA GLY A 324 13.84 0.31 12.81
C GLY A 324 14.60 1.28 11.90
N GLY A 325 13.91 1.99 11.03
CA GLY A 325 14.47 2.90 10.03
C GLY A 325 15.08 2.17 8.83
N VAL A 326 15.58 2.92 7.85
CA VAL A 326 16.23 2.40 6.64
C VAL A 326 17.53 3.14 6.35
N ASP A 327 18.48 2.46 5.71
CA ASP A 327 19.77 3.01 5.34
C ASP A 327 19.83 3.24 3.83
N VAL A 328 20.00 4.51 3.43
CA VAL A 328 20.12 4.91 2.01
C VAL A 328 21.51 5.46 1.75
N THR A 329 22.17 4.97 0.72
CA THR A 329 23.47 5.48 0.28
C THR A 329 23.28 6.52 -0.81
N LEU A 330 23.81 7.71 -0.59
CA LEU A 330 23.77 8.82 -1.54
C LEU A 330 25.19 9.14 -2.04
N ASP A 331 25.30 9.63 -3.26
CA ASP A 331 26.55 10.13 -3.86
C ASP A 331 26.64 11.67 -3.82
N TYR A 332 25.70 12.32 -3.14
CA TYR A 332 25.61 13.78 -2.99
C TYR A 332 25.25 14.17 -1.55
N SER A 333 25.32 15.48 -1.28
CA SER A 333 24.79 16.10 -0.06
C SER A 333 23.78 17.17 -0.41
N ALA A 334 22.68 17.28 0.35
CA ALA A 334 21.62 18.27 0.15
C ALA A 334 20.92 18.61 1.47
N THR A 335 20.28 19.77 1.54
CA THR A 335 19.37 20.13 2.62
C THR A 335 17.94 20.06 2.09
N LEU A 336 17.12 19.22 2.71
CA LEU A 336 15.75 18.92 2.29
C LEU A 336 14.79 19.93 2.92
N SER A 337 14.11 20.71 2.09
CA SER A 337 13.21 21.79 2.54
C SER A 337 11.92 21.26 3.16
N GLN A 338 11.43 20.13 2.66
CA GLN A 338 10.20 19.46 3.12
C GLN A 338 10.37 18.74 4.49
N ALA A 339 11.60 18.55 4.94
CA ALA A 339 11.97 17.81 6.14
C ALA A 339 12.46 18.71 7.29
N GLY A 340 11.93 19.90 7.43
CA GLY A 340 12.40 20.82 8.46
C GLY A 340 13.91 21.15 8.34
N ASN A 341 14.43 21.24 7.12
CA ASN A 341 15.84 21.41 6.81
C ASN A 341 16.74 20.22 7.20
N LEU A 342 16.25 18.98 7.07
CA LEU A 342 17.07 17.79 7.21
C LEU A 342 18.23 17.83 6.20
N THR A 343 19.46 17.71 6.69
CA THR A 343 20.64 17.61 5.83
C THR A 343 20.96 16.14 5.59
N VAL A 344 21.06 15.75 4.31
CA VAL A 344 21.56 14.46 3.87
C VAL A 344 23.00 14.60 3.37
N HIS A 345 23.80 13.55 3.56
CA HIS A 345 25.23 13.57 3.26
C HIS A 345 25.60 12.51 2.24
N ASN A 346 26.67 12.77 1.49
CA ASN A 346 27.30 11.73 0.68
C ASN A 346 27.70 10.54 1.58
N GLY A 347 27.35 9.32 1.16
CA GLY A 347 27.51 8.09 1.92
C GLY A 347 26.18 7.59 2.51
N VAL A 348 26.25 6.79 3.55
CA VAL A 348 25.08 6.15 4.18
C VAL A 348 24.35 7.16 5.08
N ASN A 349 23.04 7.29 4.84
CA ASN A 349 22.13 8.07 5.66
C ASN A 349 21.09 7.14 6.27
N HIS A 350 20.93 7.18 7.60
CA HIS A 350 19.89 6.45 8.29
C HIS A 350 18.64 7.32 8.47
N PHE A 351 17.51 6.85 7.98
CA PHE A 351 16.22 7.55 8.06
C PHE A 351 15.22 6.79 8.94
N ASN A 352 14.58 7.48 9.87
CA ASN A 352 13.33 7.04 10.50
C ASN A 352 12.15 7.28 9.54
N GLY A 353 10.91 6.94 9.96
CA GLY A 353 9.72 7.05 9.10
C GLY A 353 9.48 8.48 8.59
N GLU A 354 9.50 9.47 9.48
CA GLU A 354 9.32 10.89 9.15
C GLU A 354 10.39 11.39 8.16
N GLN A 355 11.64 11.07 8.42
CA GLN A 355 12.77 11.46 7.55
C GLN A 355 12.72 10.77 6.19
N ALA A 356 12.34 9.49 6.16
CA ALA A 356 12.17 8.73 4.93
C ALA A 356 11.03 9.31 4.07
N LEU A 357 9.90 9.66 4.69
CA LEU A 357 8.78 10.30 3.98
C LEU A 357 9.19 11.67 3.44
N ALA A 358 9.84 12.48 4.26
CA ALA A 358 10.33 13.79 3.85
C ALA A 358 11.33 13.69 2.68
N PHE A 359 12.27 12.74 2.72
CA PHE A 359 13.19 12.46 1.62
C PHE A 359 12.45 11.99 0.36
N ALA A 360 11.46 11.10 0.49
CA ALA A 360 10.66 10.58 -0.61
C ALA A 360 9.74 11.65 -1.25
N ARG A 361 9.39 12.73 -0.53
CA ARG A 361 8.56 13.84 -1.03
C ARG A 361 9.35 15.03 -1.53
N GLU A 362 10.65 15.10 -1.24
CA GLU A 362 11.49 16.25 -1.58
C GLU A 362 11.64 16.42 -3.10
N ARG A 363 11.39 17.63 -3.57
CA ARG A 363 11.56 18.03 -4.99
C ARG A 363 12.25 19.38 -5.16
N TYR A 364 12.15 20.25 -4.16
CA TYR A 364 12.64 21.64 -4.28
C TYR A 364 14.15 21.78 -4.05
N ALA A 365 14.75 20.84 -3.33
CA ALA A 365 16.18 20.80 -3.09
C ALA A 365 17.01 20.36 -4.34
N TYR A 366 16.33 19.96 -5.41
CA TYR A 366 16.97 19.36 -6.59
C TYR A 366 16.60 20.10 -7.88
N SER A 367 17.59 20.21 -8.79
CA SER A 367 17.36 20.80 -10.13
C SER A 367 16.37 19.97 -10.98
N ASP A 368 16.34 18.64 -10.76
CA ASP A 368 15.47 17.69 -11.48
C ASP A 368 14.05 17.60 -10.91
N GLY A 369 13.78 18.26 -9.77
CA GLY A 369 12.46 18.37 -9.18
C GLY A 369 11.75 17.02 -8.99
N ASP A 370 10.65 16.84 -9.71
CA ASP A 370 9.80 15.64 -9.62
C ASP A 370 10.51 14.34 -10.03
N ARG A 371 11.45 14.39 -10.94
CA ARG A 371 12.24 13.21 -11.35
C ARG A 371 13.11 12.70 -10.19
N GLN A 372 13.72 13.61 -9.43
CA GLN A 372 14.49 13.22 -8.24
C GLN A 372 13.57 12.66 -7.15
N ARG A 373 12.37 13.20 -6.98
CA ARG A 373 11.38 12.63 -6.07
C ARG A 373 11.11 11.16 -6.39
N GLY A 374 10.87 10.80 -7.65
CA GLY A 374 10.67 9.41 -8.06
C GLY A 374 11.88 8.52 -7.74
N ARG A 375 13.11 9.01 -7.98
CA ARG A 375 14.34 8.28 -7.59
C ARG A 375 14.44 8.09 -6.08
N ASN A 376 14.15 9.12 -5.30
CA ASN A 376 14.16 9.06 -3.84
C ASN A 376 13.16 8.01 -3.31
N GLN A 377 11.95 7.96 -3.89
CA GLN A 377 10.94 6.95 -3.55
C GLN A 377 11.46 5.53 -3.80
N MET A 378 12.08 5.29 -4.94
CA MET A 378 12.67 3.98 -5.26
C MET A 378 13.85 3.63 -4.34
N MET A 379 14.72 4.60 -4.00
CA MET A 379 15.83 4.37 -3.05
C MET A 379 15.35 3.94 -1.67
N ILE A 380 14.30 4.59 -1.14
CA ILE A 380 13.71 4.19 0.14
C ILE A 380 13.06 2.81 0.05
N MET A 381 12.36 2.54 -1.04
CA MET A 381 11.72 1.22 -1.26
C MET A 381 12.77 0.11 -1.34
N GLU A 382 13.85 0.32 -2.08
CA GLU A 382 14.98 -0.62 -2.14
C GLU A 382 15.58 -0.87 -0.76
N ALA A 383 15.83 0.20 0.02
CA ALA A 383 16.37 0.08 1.37
C ALA A 383 15.42 -0.70 2.30
N ALA A 384 14.10 -0.45 2.19
CA ALA A 384 13.08 -1.18 2.95
C ALA A 384 13.03 -2.66 2.57
N ILE A 385 13.07 -3.00 1.26
CA ILE A 385 13.10 -4.38 0.77
C ILE A 385 14.35 -5.09 1.28
N LYS A 386 15.54 -4.49 1.11
CA LYS A 386 16.81 -5.07 1.60
C LYS A 386 16.77 -5.33 3.10
N LYS A 387 16.21 -4.43 3.88
CA LYS A 387 16.08 -4.60 5.33
C LYS A 387 15.06 -5.68 5.70
N ALA A 388 13.92 -5.73 5.04
CA ALA A 388 12.90 -6.76 5.22
C ALA A 388 13.40 -8.17 4.82
N CYS A 389 14.28 -8.27 3.82
CA CYS A 389 14.91 -9.53 3.40
C CYS A 389 16.15 -9.91 4.22
N SER A 390 16.59 -9.08 5.15
CA SER A 390 17.78 -9.34 5.97
C SER A 390 17.43 -10.06 7.28
N PRO A 391 18.40 -10.74 7.96
CA PRO A 391 18.19 -11.33 9.28
C PRO A 391 17.73 -10.32 10.34
N ALA A 392 17.97 -9.03 10.17
CA ALA A 392 17.54 -7.97 11.09
C ALA A 392 16.01 -7.89 11.27
N ILE A 393 15.23 -8.37 10.28
CA ILE A 393 13.76 -8.41 10.36
C ILE A 393 13.27 -9.28 11.53
N ILE A 394 14.01 -10.32 11.91
CA ILE A 394 13.58 -11.32 12.89
C ILE A 394 13.22 -10.65 14.24
N SER A 395 13.98 -9.63 14.65
CA SER A 395 13.72 -8.92 15.91
C SER A 395 12.46 -8.03 15.86
N ASN A 396 12.09 -7.55 14.68
CA ASN A 396 11.02 -6.57 14.49
C ASN A 396 9.81 -7.16 13.73
N TYR A 397 9.87 -8.44 13.39
CA TYR A 397 8.91 -9.11 12.49
C TYR A 397 7.45 -8.86 12.84
N THR A 398 7.07 -9.05 14.12
CA THR A 398 5.68 -8.87 14.55
C THR A 398 5.21 -7.42 14.48
N SER A 399 6.11 -6.48 14.78
CA SER A 399 5.82 -5.05 14.68
C SER A 399 5.60 -4.65 13.21
N VAL A 400 6.50 -5.05 12.32
CA VAL A 400 6.40 -4.79 10.89
C VAL A 400 5.11 -5.37 10.31
N LEU A 401 4.83 -6.65 10.58
CA LEU A 401 3.62 -7.31 10.08
C LEU A 401 2.35 -6.65 10.63
N SER A 402 2.35 -6.21 11.89
CA SER A 402 1.26 -5.46 12.49
C SER A 402 1.03 -4.13 11.78
N GLU A 403 2.08 -3.35 11.52
CA GLU A 403 1.92 -2.05 10.85
C GLU A 403 1.54 -2.21 9.37
N VAL A 404 2.11 -3.17 8.66
CA VAL A 404 1.68 -3.52 7.29
C VAL A 404 0.20 -3.89 7.27
N SER A 405 -0.26 -4.74 8.20
CA SER A 405 -1.67 -5.19 8.24
C SER A 405 -2.70 -4.09 8.53
N LYS A 406 -2.27 -2.94 9.02
CA LYS A 406 -3.14 -1.79 9.32
C LYS A 406 -3.09 -0.70 8.25
N ASN A 407 -1.96 -0.60 7.55
CA ASN A 407 -1.62 0.57 6.74
C ASN A 407 -1.36 0.22 5.26
N VAL A 408 -1.60 -1.01 4.86
CA VAL A 408 -1.48 -1.48 3.47
C VAL A 408 -2.77 -2.15 3.03
N ILE A 409 -3.19 -1.87 1.81
CA ILE A 409 -4.23 -2.61 1.09
C ILE A 409 -3.58 -3.30 -0.10
N THR A 410 -3.91 -4.57 -0.31
CA THR A 410 -3.44 -5.35 -1.44
C THR A 410 -4.46 -6.43 -1.82
N ASP A 411 -4.45 -6.83 -3.07
CA ASP A 411 -5.18 -7.98 -3.60
C ASP A 411 -4.34 -9.27 -3.59
N MET A 412 -3.09 -9.21 -3.07
CA MET A 412 -2.25 -10.40 -2.91
C MET A 412 -2.92 -11.46 -2.07
N SER A 413 -2.93 -12.71 -2.54
CA SER A 413 -3.44 -13.82 -1.75
C SER A 413 -2.50 -14.20 -0.60
N TYR A 414 -3.05 -14.85 0.43
CA TYR A 414 -2.25 -15.42 1.52
C TYR A 414 -1.15 -16.35 1.00
N ASP A 415 -1.54 -17.25 0.07
CA ASP A 415 -0.62 -18.25 -0.46
C ASP A 415 0.53 -17.61 -1.23
N PHE A 416 0.27 -16.51 -1.94
CA PHE A 416 1.30 -15.75 -2.64
C PHE A 416 2.30 -15.08 -1.68
N ILE A 417 1.83 -14.39 -0.63
CA ILE A 417 2.70 -13.79 0.39
C ILE A 417 3.54 -14.86 1.10
N ALA A 418 2.93 -16.02 1.41
CA ALA A 418 3.64 -17.13 2.01
C ALA A 418 4.71 -17.74 1.08
N ASP A 419 4.43 -17.84 -0.22
CA ASP A 419 5.37 -18.31 -1.23
C ASP A 419 6.60 -17.40 -1.36
N LEU A 420 6.40 -16.09 -1.42
CA LEU A 420 7.49 -15.10 -1.41
C LEU A 420 8.37 -15.23 -0.14
N ALA A 421 7.73 -15.37 1.02
CA ALA A 421 8.46 -15.56 2.27
C ALA A 421 9.23 -16.90 2.29
N GLN A 422 8.64 -17.98 1.79
CA GLN A 422 9.36 -19.27 1.64
C GLN A 422 10.53 -19.18 0.69
N THR A 423 10.37 -18.51 -0.46
CA THR A 423 11.44 -18.28 -1.43
C THR A 423 12.62 -17.60 -0.75
N GLN A 424 12.37 -16.50 -0.02
CA GLN A 424 13.43 -15.81 0.72
C GLN A 424 14.08 -16.68 1.79
N LEU A 425 13.31 -17.46 2.56
CA LEU A 425 13.82 -18.29 3.64
C LEU A 425 14.52 -19.57 3.17
N ASN A 426 14.33 -19.98 1.91
CA ASN A 426 14.95 -21.19 1.39
C ASN A 426 16.45 -21.09 1.26
N ASP A 427 16.97 -19.99 0.78
CA ASP A 427 18.38 -19.77 0.48
C ASP A 427 18.95 -18.48 1.02
N MET A 428 18.06 -17.57 1.53
CA MET A 428 18.44 -16.23 2.01
C MET A 428 19.22 -15.45 0.94
N ALA A 429 18.91 -15.68 -0.33
CA ALA A 429 19.58 -15.02 -1.45
C ALA A 429 19.37 -13.49 -1.39
N ALA A 430 20.39 -12.76 -1.80
CA ALA A 430 20.27 -11.32 -1.97
C ALA A 430 19.54 -11.03 -3.29
N TRP A 431 18.59 -10.11 -3.24
CA TRP A 431 17.89 -9.61 -4.43
C TRP A 431 18.73 -8.57 -5.15
N ASN A 432 18.86 -8.72 -6.45
CA ASN A 432 19.44 -7.70 -7.31
C ASN A 432 18.34 -6.72 -7.72
N ILE A 433 18.44 -5.47 -7.26
CA ILE A 433 17.38 -4.46 -7.46
C ILE A 433 17.89 -3.42 -8.46
N THR A 434 17.19 -3.28 -9.57
CA THR A 434 17.44 -2.29 -10.61
C THR A 434 16.30 -1.27 -10.60
N GLN A 435 16.66 0.01 -10.77
CA GLN A 435 15.72 1.13 -10.74
C GLN A 435 15.77 1.90 -12.05
N ILE A 436 14.61 2.17 -12.62
CA ILE A 436 14.47 3.06 -13.78
C ILE A 436 13.30 4.02 -13.58
N SER A 437 13.37 5.19 -14.18
CA SER A 437 12.26 6.13 -14.25
C SER A 437 12.02 6.49 -15.72
N VAL A 438 10.77 6.41 -16.16
CA VAL A 438 10.41 6.97 -17.47
C VAL A 438 10.44 8.49 -17.39
N THR A 439 10.73 9.12 -18.53
CA THR A 439 10.90 10.56 -18.65
C THR A 439 9.86 11.19 -19.56
N GLY A 440 9.74 12.51 -19.50
CA GLY A 440 8.82 13.27 -20.34
C GLY A 440 9.13 14.76 -20.32
N VAL A 441 8.36 15.51 -21.08
CA VAL A 441 8.47 16.97 -21.21
C VAL A 441 7.27 17.65 -20.58
N GLY A 442 7.50 18.59 -19.65
CA GLY A 442 6.47 19.41 -19.05
C GLY A 442 5.72 20.24 -20.10
N SER A 443 4.40 20.29 -20.01
CA SER A 443 3.52 21.03 -20.89
C SER A 443 2.21 21.40 -20.16
N TYR A 444 1.26 21.98 -20.87
CA TYR A 444 -0.09 22.26 -20.38
C TYR A 444 -1.12 21.70 -21.35
N SER A 445 -2.23 21.20 -20.83
CA SER A 445 -3.35 20.71 -21.62
C SER A 445 -4.68 21.14 -21.01
N SER A 446 -5.64 21.50 -21.88
CA SER A 446 -7.04 21.77 -21.51
C SER A 446 -8.00 20.67 -21.96
N THR A 447 -7.45 19.53 -22.42
CA THR A 447 -8.24 18.39 -22.92
C THR A 447 -8.11 17.16 -22.03
N THR A 448 -7.89 17.37 -20.73
CA THR A 448 -7.81 16.27 -19.76
C THR A 448 -9.20 15.67 -19.49
N TYR A 449 -9.26 14.39 -19.20
CA TYR A 449 -10.51 13.66 -18.93
C TYR A 449 -11.23 14.19 -17.69
N SER A 450 -10.51 14.45 -16.59
CA SER A 450 -11.09 14.90 -15.32
C SER A 450 -11.53 16.37 -15.32
N MET A 451 -10.84 17.22 -16.07
CA MET A 451 -11.03 18.69 -16.05
C MET A 451 -11.01 19.28 -17.47
N PRO A 452 -11.95 18.89 -18.35
CA PRO A 452 -11.99 19.40 -19.71
C PRO A 452 -12.26 20.91 -19.72
N GLY A 453 -11.54 21.63 -20.59
CA GLY A 453 -11.63 23.09 -20.70
C GLY A 453 -10.67 23.87 -19.79
N TRP A 454 -10.04 23.20 -18.81
CA TRP A 454 -9.13 23.85 -17.84
C TRP A 454 -7.68 23.49 -18.09
N SER A 455 -6.80 24.49 -18.04
CA SER A 455 -5.37 24.32 -18.35
C SER A 455 -4.62 23.67 -17.18
N LEU A 456 -4.27 22.39 -17.30
CA LEU A 456 -3.49 21.63 -16.32
C LEU A 456 -2.05 21.49 -16.78
N TYR A 457 -1.10 21.59 -15.83
CA TYR A 457 0.25 21.10 -16.04
C TYR A 457 0.23 19.59 -16.24
N ILE A 458 0.91 19.11 -17.28
CA ILE A 458 1.04 17.70 -17.63
C ILE A 458 2.51 17.39 -17.99
N MET A 459 2.87 16.13 -17.97
CA MET A 459 4.13 15.64 -18.52
C MET A 459 3.85 14.76 -19.74
N VAL A 460 4.19 15.25 -20.93
CA VAL A 460 4.08 14.47 -22.17
C VAL A 460 5.12 13.35 -22.12
N PRO A 461 4.72 12.07 -22.27
CA PRO A 461 5.64 10.95 -22.27
C PRO A 461 6.76 11.08 -23.30
N ASP A 462 7.98 10.71 -22.92
CA ASP A 462 9.06 10.41 -23.82
C ASP A 462 8.93 8.93 -24.23
N GLU A 463 8.48 8.71 -25.46
CA GLU A 463 8.18 7.35 -25.97
C GLU A 463 9.42 6.46 -26.03
N GLU A 464 10.64 7.04 -26.22
CA GLU A 464 11.88 6.27 -26.20
C GLU A 464 12.15 5.73 -24.76
N SER A 465 11.90 6.55 -23.75
CA SER A 465 12.05 6.13 -22.36
C SER A 465 11.04 5.07 -21.95
N VAL A 466 9.80 5.14 -22.49
CA VAL A 466 8.75 4.11 -22.25
C VAL A 466 9.13 2.81 -22.95
N GLU A 467 9.61 2.85 -24.20
CA GLU A 467 10.02 1.64 -24.92
C GLU A 467 11.24 0.98 -24.25
N ASN A 468 12.21 1.76 -23.79
CA ASN A 468 13.32 1.22 -22.99
C ASN A 468 12.82 0.52 -21.71
N ALA A 469 11.82 1.08 -21.02
CA ALA A 469 11.23 0.44 -19.87
C ALA A 469 10.55 -0.90 -20.24
N ARG A 470 9.82 -0.93 -21.36
CA ARG A 470 9.21 -2.17 -21.90
C ARG A 470 10.27 -3.23 -22.24
N GLU A 471 11.40 -2.83 -22.82
CA GLU A 471 12.53 -3.73 -23.11
C GLU A 471 13.11 -4.31 -21.83
N GLN A 472 13.39 -3.49 -20.82
CA GLN A 472 13.92 -3.97 -19.55
C GLN A 472 12.94 -4.89 -18.80
N ILE A 473 11.63 -4.64 -18.92
CA ILE A 473 10.62 -5.58 -18.42
C ILE A 473 10.75 -6.91 -19.14
N ARG A 474 10.76 -6.92 -20.50
CA ARG A 474 10.94 -8.15 -21.28
C ARG A 474 12.22 -8.92 -20.92
N ASP A 475 13.31 -8.21 -20.68
CA ASP A 475 14.58 -8.80 -20.27
C ASP A 475 14.47 -9.45 -18.87
N ASN A 476 13.68 -8.88 -17.96
CA ASN A 476 13.45 -9.47 -16.63
C ASN A 476 12.63 -10.76 -16.68
N TYR A 477 11.93 -11.04 -17.79
CA TYR A 477 11.18 -12.30 -18.01
C TYR A 477 12.07 -13.44 -18.55
N ASN A 478 13.26 -13.15 -19.07
CA ASN A 478 14.22 -14.11 -19.61
C ASN A 478 15.26 -14.52 -18.56
#